data_0cac6a1808ec1e9a36976b483b2775b1
#
_entry.id   0cac6a1808ec1e9a36976b483b2775b1
#
_cell.length_a   1.000
_cell.length_b   1.000
_cell.length_c   1.000
_cell.angle_alpha   90.00
_cell.angle_beta   90.00
_cell.angle_gamma   90.00
#
_symmetry.space_group_name_H-M   'P 1'
#
loop_
_entity.id
_entity.type
_entity.pdbx_description
1 polymer ?
#
loop_
_entity_poly.entity_id
_entity_poly.type
_entity_poly.pdbx_seq_one_letter_code
_entity_poly.pdbx_strand_id
1 'polypeptide(L)'
;VEVHVREGAGAQGWDPVKTKRRLPPRSRTLTHVTRLIVAAGGGGDAVAAAMLDAALYGGEAPAVVLTYAWDRLLIDPVPGPRGPANFTGLRPLTRSVQTVPADATPIAPAGSTLPRLAAELPQTFALIDPHHGAEGMVRQLEELVQHLEPDSIDLLDVGGDILAQGDEPTLRSPLADALTLAACCELNFPVRLLVAGPGLDGELPADSLRARLGPAALTLTAEHVTPVSSVLDWHPSEAAAMLAATARGARGLCEVRDAGPPVPLTDEGPVVYEADLDAALTRNQLAHAILATENLHQVEQHSREICGFSEIDYERTKASWPGSRPAQKLDPEHVLHQLDEFEADARGRGITHTTFRRLTEAFGLGGNQRQDLRALLLNSRPEQHQAPLWHLPSGA
;
A
#
# COMPACT_ATOMS: atom_id res chain seq x y z
N VAL A 1 15.35 -48.24 -53.07
CA VAL A 1 15.68 -48.02 -51.65
C VAL A 1 14.83 -46.84 -51.20
N GLU A 2 13.67 -47.15 -50.64
CA GLU A 2 12.74 -46.19 -50.05
C GLU A 2 13.26 -45.80 -48.65
N VAL A 3 13.36 -44.49 -48.41
CA VAL A 3 13.64 -43.92 -47.09
C VAL A 3 12.32 -43.39 -46.51
N HIS A 4 11.81 -44.09 -45.51
CA HIS A 4 10.69 -43.63 -44.69
C HIS A 4 11.16 -42.52 -43.71
N VAL A 5 10.62 -41.31 -43.88
CA VAL A 5 10.69 -40.20 -42.92
C VAL A 5 9.53 -40.37 -41.92
N ARG A 6 9.86 -40.57 -40.66
CA ARG A 6 8.92 -40.53 -39.55
C ARG A 6 8.64 -39.08 -39.20
N GLU A 7 7.38 -38.66 -39.30
CA GLU A 7 6.91 -37.41 -38.76
C GLU A 7 6.92 -37.41 -37.24
N GLY A 8 7.50 -36.35 -36.69
CA GLY A 8 7.63 -36.12 -35.25
C GLY A 8 6.33 -35.63 -34.62
N ALA A 9 6.18 -36.03 -33.36
CA ALA A 9 5.03 -35.73 -32.52
C ALA A 9 4.76 -34.21 -32.37
N GLY A 10 3.49 -33.86 -32.50
CA GLY A 10 2.99 -32.51 -32.38
C GLY A 10 3.17 -31.96 -30.97
N ALA A 11 3.60 -30.71 -30.89
CA ALA A 11 3.58 -29.90 -29.73
C ALA A 11 2.12 -29.70 -29.28
N GLN A 12 1.77 -30.11 -28.06
CA GLN A 12 0.49 -29.80 -27.46
C GLN A 12 0.49 -28.31 -27.17
N GLY A 13 -0.34 -27.56 -27.92
CA GLY A 13 -0.61 -26.16 -27.66
C GLY A 13 -1.29 -25.97 -26.29
N TRP A 14 -0.71 -25.13 -25.49
CA TRP A 14 -1.31 -24.66 -24.25
C TRP A 14 -2.52 -23.78 -24.60
N ASP A 15 -3.72 -24.19 -24.15
CA ASP A 15 -4.99 -23.50 -24.39
C ASP A 15 -5.30 -22.61 -23.15
N PRO A 16 -5.22 -21.26 -23.26
CA PRO A 16 -5.33 -20.36 -22.11
C PRO A 16 -6.77 -20.01 -21.72
N VAL A 17 -7.79 -20.64 -22.28
CA VAL A 17 -9.18 -20.28 -21.97
C VAL A 17 -9.84 -21.36 -21.11
N LYS A 18 -9.49 -21.39 -19.83
CA LYS A 18 -10.39 -21.96 -18.81
C LYS A 18 -11.53 -20.96 -18.58
N THR A 19 -12.66 -21.17 -19.22
CA THR A 19 -13.91 -20.46 -18.96
C THR A 19 -14.23 -20.56 -17.44
N LYS A 20 -14.01 -19.46 -16.71
CA LYS A 20 -14.42 -19.34 -15.30
C LYS A 20 -15.92 -19.62 -15.20
N ARG A 21 -16.34 -20.72 -14.60
CA ARG A 21 -17.74 -21.02 -14.30
C ARG A 21 -18.21 -20.00 -13.27
N ARG A 22 -19.04 -19.03 -13.69
CA ARG A 22 -19.79 -18.18 -12.74
C ARG A 22 -20.73 -19.06 -11.94
N LEU A 23 -20.51 -19.15 -10.65
CA LEU A 23 -21.49 -19.76 -9.73
C LEU A 23 -22.74 -18.88 -9.69
N PRO A 24 -23.95 -19.46 -9.67
CA PRO A 24 -25.18 -18.69 -9.56
C PRO A 24 -25.25 -17.99 -8.19
N PRO A 25 -25.84 -16.78 -8.11
CA PRO A 25 -25.99 -16.07 -6.86
C PRO A 25 -26.84 -16.91 -5.90
N ARG A 26 -26.30 -17.24 -4.73
CA ARG A 26 -27.03 -17.89 -3.65
C ARG A 26 -27.95 -16.88 -2.99
N SER A 27 -29.25 -17.14 -2.99
CA SER A 27 -30.24 -16.41 -2.19
C SER A 27 -29.90 -16.60 -0.70
N ARG A 28 -29.35 -15.55 -0.07
CA ARG A 28 -29.13 -15.52 1.38
C ARG A 28 -30.11 -14.54 2.04
N THR A 29 -30.74 -14.96 3.10
CA THR A 29 -31.32 -14.08 4.13
C THR A 29 -30.17 -13.20 4.70
N LEU A 30 -30.42 -11.89 4.86
CA LEU A 30 -29.51 -10.87 5.40
C LEU A 30 -28.96 -11.26 6.79
N THR A 31 -27.99 -12.15 6.83
CA THR A 31 -27.11 -12.40 7.96
C THR A 31 -25.74 -11.85 7.58
N HIS A 32 -25.14 -11.06 8.46
CA HIS A 32 -23.87 -10.33 8.30
C HIS A 32 -22.91 -10.96 7.30
N VAL A 33 -22.81 -10.34 6.11
CA VAL A 33 -21.79 -10.71 5.13
C VAL A 33 -20.46 -10.19 5.65
N THR A 34 -19.52 -11.09 5.90
CA THR A 34 -18.18 -10.69 6.27
C THR A 34 -17.47 -10.13 5.05
N ARG A 35 -16.92 -8.93 5.15
CA ARG A 35 -16.20 -8.28 4.06
C ARG A 35 -14.72 -8.56 4.17
N LEU A 36 -14.08 -8.87 3.03
CA LEU A 36 -12.65 -9.09 2.93
C LEU A 36 -12.04 -8.03 2.01
N ILE A 37 -11.20 -7.18 2.57
CA ILE A 37 -10.40 -6.21 1.83
C ILE A 37 -8.95 -6.69 1.88
N VAL A 38 -8.31 -6.79 0.73
CA VAL A 38 -6.89 -7.11 0.61
C VAL A 38 -6.16 -5.81 0.26
N ALA A 39 -5.36 -5.31 1.20
CA ALA A 39 -4.50 -4.15 0.99
C ALA A 39 -3.24 -4.59 0.24
N ALA A 40 -3.08 -4.16 -1.02
CA ALA A 40 -2.13 -4.72 -1.97
C ALA A 40 -0.67 -4.45 -1.60
N GLY A 41 -0.37 -3.21 -1.23
CA GLY A 41 0.94 -2.79 -0.75
C GLY A 41 1.12 -2.96 0.75
N GLY A 42 2.25 -2.49 1.26
CA GLY A 42 2.51 -2.48 2.70
C GLY A 42 1.97 -1.22 3.38
N GLY A 43 1.74 -1.27 4.68
CA GLY A 43 1.57 -0.13 5.58
C GLY A 43 0.39 0.79 5.28
N GLY A 44 0.51 1.64 4.27
CA GLY A 44 -0.46 2.69 3.96
C GLY A 44 -1.81 2.22 3.47
N ASP A 45 -1.85 1.14 2.72
CA ASP A 45 -3.07 0.61 2.12
C ASP A 45 -4.03 0.06 3.17
N ALA A 46 -3.52 -0.42 4.30
CA ALA A 46 -4.34 -0.82 5.44
C ALA A 46 -5.16 0.36 6.02
N VAL A 47 -4.61 1.58 6.00
CA VAL A 47 -5.32 2.80 6.42
C VAL A 47 -6.37 3.19 5.38
N ALA A 48 -6.02 3.10 4.10
CA ALA A 48 -6.95 3.36 3.01
C ALA A 48 -8.09 2.32 2.97
N ALA A 49 -7.82 1.05 3.31
CA ALA A 49 -8.84 0.02 3.44
C ALA A 49 -9.89 0.37 4.51
N ALA A 50 -9.48 1.01 5.61
CA ALA A 50 -10.43 1.48 6.61
C ALA A 50 -11.29 2.65 6.10
N MET A 51 -10.72 3.57 5.29
CA MET A 51 -11.49 4.63 4.62
C MET A 51 -12.48 4.05 3.60
N LEU A 52 -12.04 3.04 2.83
CA LEU A 52 -12.88 2.35 1.85
C LEU A 52 -14.03 1.60 2.53
N ASP A 53 -13.76 0.89 3.64
CA ASP A 53 -14.78 0.19 4.43
C ASP A 53 -15.85 1.16 4.95
N ALA A 54 -15.43 2.33 5.46
CA ALA A 54 -16.36 3.38 5.88
C ALA A 54 -17.20 3.91 4.72
N ALA A 55 -16.59 4.11 3.54
CA ALA A 55 -17.26 4.66 2.36
C ALA A 55 -18.28 3.69 1.73
N LEU A 56 -17.92 2.42 1.62
CA LEU A 56 -18.76 1.42 0.97
C LEU A 56 -19.87 0.88 1.87
N TYR A 57 -19.62 0.84 3.18
CA TYR A 57 -20.43 0.03 4.08
C TYR A 57 -20.88 0.75 5.37
N GLY A 58 -20.50 2.03 5.54
CA GLY A 58 -20.95 2.85 6.67
C GLY A 58 -20.51 2.37 8.06
N GLY A 59 -19.60 1.40 8.15
CA GLY A 59 -19.03 0.94 9.42
C GLY A 59 -19.92 0.03 10.28
N GLU A 60 -21.08 -0.42 9.78
CA GLU A 60 -22.02 -1.27 10.58
C GLU A 60 -21.42 -2.62 10.99
N ALA A 61 -20.56 -3.22 10.17
CA ALA A 61 -19.81 -4.42 10.48
C ALA A 61 -18.39 -4.28 9.89
N PRO A 62 -17.35 -4.09 10.72
CA PRO A 62 -16.01 -3.84 10.23
C PRO A 62 -15.48 -4.99 9.37
N ALA A 63 -14.74 -4.63 8.29
CA ALA A 63 -14.13 -5.61 7.40
C ALA A 63 -12.98 -6.36 8.07
N VAL A 64 -12.66 -7.53 7.54
CA VAL A 64 -11.33 -8.13 7.70
C VAL A 64 -10.43 -7.53 6.64
N VAL A 65 -9.33 -6.91 7.07
CA VAL A 65 -8.31 -6.32 6.21
C VAL A 65 -7.09 -7.22 6.22
N LEU A 66 -6.84 -7.90 5.11
CA LEU A 66 -5.64 -8.71 4.91
C LEU A 66 -4.53 -7.80 4.37
N THR A 67 -3.38 -7.72 5.05
CA THR A 67 -2.30 -6.79 4.73
C THR A 67 -0.94 -7.33 5.12
N TYR A 68 0.11 -6.76 4.53
CA TYR A 68 1.49 -7.04 4.93
C TYR A 68 1.88 -6.29 6.20
N ALA A 69 2.74 -6.89 7.02
CA ALA A 69 3.60 -6.19 7.95
C ALA A 69 4.91 -5.84 7.21
N TRP A 70 4.87 -4.79 6.42
CA TRP A 70 6.01 -4.29 5.66
C TRP A 70 6.11 -2.76 5.84
N ASP A 71 6.54 -2.43 7.04
CA ASP A 71 6.71 -1.04 7.47
C ASP A 71 8.14 -0.59 7.16
N ARG A 72 8.38 0.02 6.05
CA ARG A 72 9.69 0.55 5.65
C ARG A 72 10.65 0.84 6.82
N LEU A 73 11.95 0.97 6.55
CA LEU A 73 13.03 1.15 7.57
C LEU A 73 12.80 2.30 8.58
N LEU A 74 11.82 3.14 8.34
CA LEU A 74 11.39 4.18 9.28
C LEU A 74 10.77 3.60 10.57
N ILE A 75 10.07 2.49 10.46
CA ILE A 75 9.35 1.81 11.55
C ILE A 75 10.00 0.46 11.88
N ASP A 76 10.31 -0.32 10.86
CA ASP A 76 10.95 -1.62 10.97
C ASP A 76 12.39 -1.55 10.43
N PRO A 77 13.41 -1.61 11.31
CA PRO A 77 14.80 -1.57 10.86
C PRO A 77 15.26 -2.84 10.14
N VAL A 78 14.41 -3.88 10.10
CA VAL A 78 14.74 -5.16 9.46
C VAL A 78 14.20 -5.17 8.03
N PRO A 79 15.03 -5.35 7.00
CA PRO A 79 14.62 -5.35 5.60
C PRO A 79 13.60 -6.44 5.25
N GLY A 80 12.67 -6.12 4.35
CA GLY A 80 11.66 -7.01 3.82
C GLY A 80 10.42 -7.15 4.71
N PRO A 81 9.42 -7.92 4.28
CA PRO A 81 8.18 -8.13 5.00
C PRO A 81 8.35 -9.06 6.21
N ARG A 82 7.49 -8.87 7.21
CA ARG A 82 7.40 -9.73 8.39
C ARG A 82 6.32 -10.80 8.21
N GLY A 83 6.63 -12.04 8.57
CA GLY A 83 5.66 -13.12 8.67
C GLY A 83 5.27 -13.42 10.13
N PRO A 84 4.38 -14.41 10.35
CA PRO A 84 3.89 -14.75 11.69
C PRO A 84 4.99 -15.07 12.70
N ALA A 85 6.09 -15.67 12.28
CA ALA A 85 7.24 -15.98 13.14
C ALA A 85 7.96 -14.75 13.72
N ASN A 86 7.67 -13.55 13.18
CA ASN A 86 8.26 -12.29 13.64
C ASN A 86 7.42 -11.57 14.72
N PHE A 87 6.33 -12.19 15.18
CA PHE A 87 5.44 -11.62 16.18
C PHE A 87 5.20 -12.57 17.35
N THR A 88 4.84 -11.98 18.49
CA THR A 88 4.17 -12.66 19.60
C THR A 88 2.75 -12.13 19.73
N GLY A 89 1.83 -12.94 20.27
CA GLY A 89 0.46 -12.50 20.53
C GLY A 89 -0.48 -12.52 19.33
N LEU A 90 -0.07 -13.00 18.16
CA LEU A 90 -0.98 -13.22 17.03
C LEU A 90 -2.05 -14.26 17.39
N ARG A 91 -3.24 -14.16 16.76
CA ARG A 91 -4.35 -15.09 16.99
C ARG A 91 -4.71 -15.82 15.70
N PRO A 92 -4.82 -17.15 15.73
CA PRO A 92 -5.23 -17.91 14.53
C PRO A 92 -6.60 -17.46 14.03
N LEU A 93 -6.71 -17.19 12.73
CA LEU A 93 -7.97 -16.95 12.03
C LEU A 93 -8.32 -18.15 11.14
N THR A 94 -7.34 -18.64 10.38
CA THR A 94 -7.41 -19.89 9.64
C THR A 94 -6.19 -20.75 9.96
N ARG A 95 -5.93 -21.80 9.19
CA ARG A 95 -4.74 -22.62 9.37
C ARG A 95 -3.45 -21.85 9.07
N SER A 96 -3.46 -21.02 8.01
CA SER A 96 -2.29 -20.29 7.54
C SER A 96 -2.34 -18.78 7.82
N VAL A 97 -3.50 -18.22 8.18
CA VAL A 97 -3.66 -16.78 8.41
C VAL A 97 -3.90 -16.51 9.89
N GLN A 98 -3.23 -15.48 10.40
CA GLN A 98 -3.35 -15.01 11.77
C GLN A 98 -3.78 -13.55 11.80
N THR A 99 -4.59 -13.18 12.78
CA THR A 99 -4.93 -11.78 13.05
C THR A 99 -3.84 -11.13 13.90
N VAL A 100 -3.71 -9.82 13.73
CA VAL A 100 -2.81 -8.96 14.50
C VAL A 100 -3.66 -8.14 15.49
N PRO A 101 -3.88 -8.61 16.71
CA PRO A 101 -4.60 -7.82 17.72
C PRO A 101 -3.73 -6.70 18.28
N ALA A 102 -4.36 -5.78 19.02
CA ALA A 102 -3.68 -4.62 19.62
C ALA A 102 -2.54 -4.99 20.60
N ASP A 103 -2.61 -6.17 21.20
CA ASP A 103 -1.61 -6.71 22.13
C ASP A 103 -0.52 -7.55 21.45
N ALA A 104 -0.59 -7.74 20.15
CA ALA A 104 0.50 -8.36 19.38
C ALA A 104 1.77 -7.49 19.42
N THR A 105 2.92 -8.13 19.45
CA THR A 105 4.20 -7.41 19.53
C THR A 105 5.19 -7.99 18.51
N PRO A 106 5.78 -7.16 17.63
CA PRO A 106 6.92 -7.58 16.81
C PRO A 106 8.09 -8.00 17.69
N ILE A 107 8.79 -9.08 17.29
CA ILE A 107 9.99 -9.54 17.98
C ILE A 107 11.15 -8.61 17.62
N ALA A 108 11.72 -7.94 18.62
CA ALA A 108 12.83 -7.01 18.40
C ALA A 108 14.00 -7.67 17.62
N PRO A 109 14.66 -6.95 16.69
CA PRO A 109 14.55 -5.52 16.42
C PRO A 109 13.42 -5.13 15.46
N ALA A 110 12.60 -6.08 14.98
CA ALA A 110 11.50 -5.79 14.06
C ALA A 110 10.48 -4.80 14.64
N GLY A 111 9.87 -4.02 13.76
CA GLY A 111 8.80 -3.09 14.07
C GLY A 111 7.56 -3.35 13.21
N SER A 112 6.38 -2.87 13.64
CA SER A 112 5.18 -2.86 12.83
C SER A 112 4.16 -1.84 13.31
N THR A 113 3.44 -1.21 12.38
CA THR A 113 2.31 -0.32 12.65
C THR A 113 1.02 -1.08 12.94
N LEU A 114 0.91 -2.35 12.55
CA LEU A 114 -0.34 -3.13 12.59
C LEU A 114 -0.96 -3.27 13.99
N PRO A 115 -0.20 -3.57 15.07
CA PRO A 115 -0.80 -3.64 16.40
C PRO A 115 -1.44 -2.33 16.85
N ARG A 116 -0.83 -1.20 16.49
CA ARG A 116 -1.38 0.12 16.80
C ARG A 116 -2.60 0.44 15.93
N LEU A 117 -2.60 0.05 14.66
CA LEU A 117 -3.80 0.13 13.81
C LEU A 117 -4.96 -0.67 14.42
N ALA A 118 -4.68 -1.89 14.87
CA ALA A 118 -5.68 -2.75 15.53
C ALA A 118 -6.19 -2.18 16.87
N ALA A 119 -5.41 -1.32 17.53
CA ALA A 119 -5.84 -0.63 18.75
C ALA A 119 -6.76 0.56 18.48
N GLU A 120 -6.58 1.23 17.33
CA GLU A 120 -7.25 2.50 17.02
C GLU A 120 -8.41 2.35 16.01
N LEU A 121 -8.43 1.26 15.22
CA LEU A 121 -9.42 1.04 14.17
C LEU A 121 -10.31 -0.18 14.47
N PRO A 122 -11.58 -0.17 14.04
CA PRO A 122 -12.51 -1.25 14.31
C PRO A 122 -12.31 -2.50 13.43
N GLN A 123 -11.54 -2.38 12.32
CA GLN A 123 -11.28 -3.48 11.40
C GLN A 123 -10.47 -4.59 12.06
N THR A 124 -10.68 -5.83 11.64
CA THR A 124 -9.81 -6.94 12.00
C THR A 124 -8.66 -7.01 11.01
N PHE A 125 -7.43 -6.75 11.47
CA PHE A 125 -6.24 -6.88 10.63
C PHE A 125 -5.74 -8.32 10.63
N ALA A 126 -5.62 -8.90 9.43
CA ALA A 126 -5.04 -10.22 9.19
C ALA A 126 -3.71 -10.08 8.46
N LEU A 127 -2.72 -10.88 8.84
CA LEU A 127 -1.36 -10.79 8.35
C LEU A 127 -1.19 -11.63 7.09
N ILE A 128 -0.73 -11.01 6.00
CA ILE A 128 -0.20 -11.70 4.83
C ILE A 128 1.20 -12.25 5.17
N ASP A 129 1.43 -13.52 4.89
CA ASP A 129 2.76 -14.13 4.91
C ASP A 129 3.25 -14.39 3.48
N PRO A 130 4.16 -13.54 2.93
CA PRO A 130 4.67 -13.70 1.57
C PRO A 130 5.83 -14.69 1.46
N HIS A 131 6.32 -15.25 2.57
CA HIS A 131 7.53 -16.11 2.57
C HIS A 131 7.37 -17.40 1.76
N HIS A 132 6.13 -17.80 1.48
CA HIS A 132 5.80 -18.95 0.65
C HIS A 132 5.38 -18.56 -0.79
N GLY A 133 5.82 -17.39 -1.28
CA GLY A 133 5.56 -16.91 -2.64
C GLY A 133 4.08 -16.74 -2.98
N ALA A 134 3.78 -16.67 -4.28
CA ALA A 134 2.41 -16.52 -4.75
C ALA A 134 1.52 -17.72 -4.39
N GLU A 135 2.05 -18.95 -4.52
CA GLU A 135 1.30 -20.15 -4.13
C GLU A 135 0.89 -20.15 -2.64
N GLY A 136 1.78 -19.67 -1.77
CA GLY A 136 1.48 -19.51 -0.35
C GLY A 136 0.37 -18.51 -0.09
N MET A 137 0.37 -17.41 -0.83
CA MET A 137 -0.66 -16.38 -0.71
C MET A 137 -2.01 -16.84 -1.27
N VAL A 138 -2.03 -17.57 -2.38
CA VAL A 138 -3.26 -18.20 -2.92
C VAL A 138 -3.91 -19.08 -1.84
N ARG A 139 -3.13 -19.95 -1.18
CA ARG A 139 -3.64 -20.79 -0.09
C ARG A 139 -4.23 -19.99 1.07
N GLN A 140 -3.56 -18.88 1.47
CA GLN A 140 -4.06 -17.99 2.52
C GLN A 140 -5.41 -17.36 2.13
N LEU A 141 -5.53 -16.87 0.90
CA LEU A 141 -6.76 -16.28 0.38
C LEU A 141 -7.89 -17.30 0.24
N GLU A 142 -7.61 -18.51 -0.26
CA GLU A 142 -8.59 -19.60 -0.33
C GLU A 142 -9.13 -20.00 1.05
N GLU A 143 -8.24 -20.13 2.05
CA GLU A 143 -8.64 -20.41 3.43
C GLU A 143 -9.51 -19.29 4.02
N LEU A 144 -9.18 -18.01 3.73
CA LEU A 144 -9.99 -16.88 4.18
C LEU A 144 -11.36 -16.85 3.51
N VAL A 145 -11.44 -17.10 2.21
CA VAL A 145 -12.71 -17.19 1.47
C VAL A 145 -13.59 -18.31 2.05
N GLN A 146 -13.00 -19.47 2.34
CA GLN A 146 -13.74 -20.58 2.95
C GLN A 146 -14.22 -20.28 4.37
N HIS A 147 -13.40 -19.56 5.17
CA HIS A 147 -13.69 -19.26 6.57
C HIS A 147 -14.68 -18.11 6.73
N LEU A 148 -14.50 -17.03 5.95
CA LEU A 148 -15.29 -15.80 6.07
C LEU A 148 -16.54 -15.82 5.19
N GLU A 149 -16.54 -16.64 4.14
CA GLU A 149 -17.60 -16.74 3.12
C GLU A 149 -18.05 -15.36 2.59
N PRO A 150 -17.13 -14.46 2.17
CA PRO A 150 -17.49 -13.15 1.65
C PRO A 150 -18.21 -13.27 0.30
N ASP A 151 -18.90 -12.23 -0.15
CA ASP A 151 -19.49 -12.20 -1.49
C ASP A 151 -18.44 -11.95 -2.58
N SER A 152 -17.43 -11.14 -2.25
CA SER A 152 -16.27 -10.82 -3.11
C SER A 152 -15.08 -10.38 -2.26
N ILE A 153 -13.90 -10.32 -2.87
CA ILE A 153 -12.71 -9.67 -2.33
C ILE A 153 -12.59 -8.30 -2.96
N ASP A 154 -12.34 -7.26 -2.15
CA ASP A 154 -11.89 -5.97 -2.61
C ASP A 154 -10.36 -5.92 -2.51
N LEU A 155 -9.66 -6.01 -3.65
CA LEU A 155 -8.21 -5.80 -3.74
C LEU A 155 -7.97 -4.31 -3.91
N LEU A 156 -7.42 -3.66 -2.89
CA LEU A 156 -7.20 -2.21 -2.84
C LEU A 156 -5.72 -1.88 -2.93
N ASP A 157 -5.40 -0.98 -3.83
CA ASP A 157 -4.11 -0.33 -3.99
C ASP A 157 -4.25 1.19 -3.90
N VAL A 158 -3.27 1.89 -3.32
CA VAL A 158 -3.24 3.36 -3.22
C VAL A 158 -2.09 3.90 -4.04
N GLY A 159 -2.43 4.60 -5.12
CA GLY A 159 -1.45 5.20 -6.02
C GLY A 159 -1.51 4.61 -7.41
N GLY A 160 -1.67 3.32 -7.56
CA GLY A 160 -1.85 2.63 -8.83
C GLY A 160 -0.63 1.88 -9.35
N ASP A 161 0.40 1.67 -8.54
CA ASP A 161 1.59 0.89 -8.92
C ASP A 161 1.30 -0.60 -9.12
N ILE A 162 0.20 -1.14 -8.57
CA ILE A 162 -0.34 -2.46 -8.95
C ILE A 162 -0.62 -2.58 -10.46
N LEU A 163 -0.90 -1.47 -11.15
CA LEU A 163 -1.12 -1.39 -12.60
C LEU A 163 0.18 -1.15 -13.39
N ALA A 164 1.35 -1.14 -12.74
CA ALA A 164 2.63 -0.96 -13.39
C ALA A 164 2.90 -2.06 -14.43
N GLN A 165 3.77 -1.75 -15.39
CA GLN A 165 4.30 -2.74 -16.31
C GLN A 165 5.50 -3.48 -15.71
N GLY A 166 6.28 -2.78 -14.86
CA GLY A 166 7.44 -3.30 -14.15
C GLY A 166 8.77 -2.66 -14.55
N ASP A 167 8.82 -1.92 -15.65
CA ASP A 167 10.02 -1.25 -16.19
C ASP A 167 9.93 0.29 -16.13
N GLU A 168 8.92 0.81 -15.46
CA GLU A 168 8.77 2.26 -15.31
C GLU A 168 9.92 2.84 -14.44
N PRO A 169 10.59 3.90 -14.90
CA PRO A 169 11.80 4.41 -14.22
C PRO A 169 11.52 5.04 -12.85
N THR A 170 10.27 5.35 -12.56
CA THR A 170 9.84 5.93 -11.30
C THR A 170 9.31 4.88 -10.31
N LEU A 171 9.10 3.65 -10.75
CA LEU A 171 8.61 2.54 -9.95
C LEU A 171 9.64 2.19 -8.85
N ARG A 172 9.18 2.05 -7.60
CA ARG A 172 10.04 1.84 -6.42
C ARG A 172 9.62 0.68 -5.54
N SER A 173 8.34 0.33 -5.53
CA SER A 173 7.78 -0.71 -4.64
C SER A 173 6.91 -1.75 -5.34
N PRO A 174 7.35 -2.37 -6.43
CA PRO A 174 6.50 -3.25 -7.24
C PRO A 174 6.19 -4.61 -6.60
N LEU A 175 6.95 -5.05 -5.59
CA LEU A 175 6.98 -6.45 -5.20
C LEU A 175 5.72 -6.88 -4.44
N ALA A 176 5.27 -6.08 -3.46
CA ALA A 176 4.09 -6.40 -2.65
C ALA A 176 2.83 -6.43 -3.53
N ASP A 177 2.65 -5.40 -4.35
CA ASP A 177 1.49 -5.22 -5.23
C ASP A 177 1.44 -6.29 -6.31
N ALA A 178 2.56 -6.58 -6.97
CA ALA A 178 2.65 -7.65 -7.95
C ALA A 178 2.33 -9.03 -7.34
N LEU A 179 2.83 -9.31 -6.13
CA LEU A 179 2.61 -10.58 -5.47
C LEU A 179 1.13 -10.75 -5.05
N THR A 180 0.52 -9.68 -4.57
CA THR A 180 -0.90 -9.68 -4.20
C THR A 180 -1.81 -9.80 -5.43
N LEU A 181 -1.49 -9.07 -6.51
CA LEU A 181 -2.17 -9.18 -7.80
C LEU A 181 -2.11 -10.61 -8.35
N ALA A 182 -0.90 -11.20 -8.39
CA ALA A 182 -0.69 -12.57 -8.86
C ALA A 182 -1.55 -13.57 -8.06
N ALA A 183 -1.52 -13.49 -6.73
CA ALA A 183 -2.30 -14.38 -5.86
C ALA A 183 -3.81 -14.21 -6.05
N CYS A 184 -4.31 -12.98 -6.17
CA CYS A 184 -5.73 -12.71 -6.37
C CYS A 184 -6.24 -13.19 -7.75
N CYS A 185 -5.40 -13.14 -8.78
CA CYS A 185 -5.76 -13.62 -10.12
C CYS A 185 -5.90 -15.14 -10.21
N GLU A 186 -5.15 -15.90 -9.40
CA GLU A 186 -5.23 -17.37 -9.36
C GLU A 186 -6.47 -17.89 -8.62
N LEU A 187 -7.19 -17.04 -7.88
CA LEU A 187 -8.37 -17.47 -7.15
C LEU A 187 -9.54 -17.77 -8.09
N ASN A 188 -10.23 -18.86 -7.83
CA ASN A 188 -11.54 -19.12 -8.44
C ASN A 188 -12.67 -18.46 -7.62
N PHE A 189 -12.52 -17.15 -7.38
CA PHE A 189 -13.43 -16.36 -6.55
C PHE A 189 -13.54 -14.93 -7.11
N PRO A 190 -14.68 -14.22 -6.96
CA PRO A 190 -14.82 -12.86 -7.42
C PRO A 190 -13.86 -11.92 -6.68
N VAL A 191 -12.99 -11.23 -7.44
CA VAL A 191 -12.10 -10.17 -6.94
C VAL A 191 -12.40 -8.89 -7.72
N ARG A 192 -12.56 -7.80 -6.99
CA ARG A 192 -12.71 -6.46 -7.54
C ARG A 192 -11.42 -5.68 -7.27
N LEU A 193 -10.72 -5.30 -8.32
CA LEU A 193 -9.51 -4.47 -8.19
C LEU A 193 -9.90 -3.00 -8.09
N LEU A 194 -9.49 -2.36 -7.03
CA LEU A 194 -9.76 -0.96 -6.71
C LEU A 194 -8.46 -0.18 -6.59
N VAL A 195 -8.37 0.95 -7.28
CA VAL A 195 -7.22 1.88 -7.22
C VAL A 195 -7.70 3.19 -6.64
N ALA A 196 -7.19 3.55 -5.46
CA ALA A 196 -7.52 4.78 -4.77
C ALA A 196 -6.45 5.84 -5.01
N GLY A 197 -6.86 7.04 -5.42
CA GLY A 197 -5.96 8.16 -5.61
C GLY A 197 -4.83 7.92 -6.59
N PRO A 198 -5.11 7.70 -7.88
CA PRO A 198 -4.08 7.40 -8.86
C PRO A 198 -2.95 8.43 -8.86
N GLY A 199 -1.70 7.96 -8.74
CA GLY A 199 -0.49 8.78 -8.71
C GLY A 199 -0.13 9.40 -7.35
N LEU A 200 -0.93 9.17 -6.29
CA LEU A 200 -0.65 9.75 -4.96
C LEU A 200 0.54 9.11 -4.24
N ASP A 201 1.00 7.94 -4.66
CA ASP A 201 2.23 7.31 -4.17
C ASP A 201 3.49 7.97 -4.75
N GLY A 202 3.35 8.72 -5.87
CA GLY A 202 4.43 9.37 -6.59
C GLY A 202 5.27 8.40 -7.44
N GLU A 203 4.81 7.18 -7.66
CA GLU A 203 5.51 6.15 -8.45
C GLU A 203 5.12 6.20 -9.92
N LEU A 204 3.82 6.27 -10.20
CA LEU A 204 3.32 6.42 -11.56
C LEU A 204 2.53 7.73 -11.71
N PRO A 205 2.78 8.52 -12.77
CA PRO A 205 1.96 9.71 -13.03
C PRO A 205 0.49 9.34 -13.27
N ALA A 206 -0.45 10.06 -12.66
CA ALA A 206 -1.90 9.82 -12.81
C ALA A 206 -2.34 9.74 -14.29
N ASP A 207 -1.78 10.57 -15.16
CA ASP A 207 -2.09 10.55 -16.59
C ASP A 207 -1.68 9.24 -17.27
N SER A 208 -0.60 8.59 -16.83
CA SER A 208 -0.18 7.28 -17.36
C SER A 208 -1.10 6.15 -16.91
N LEU A 209 -1.79 6.32 -15.78
CA LEU A 209 -2.73 5.34 -15.23
C LEU A 209 -4.12 5.46 -15.85
N ARG A 210 -4.50 6.64 -16.36
CA ARG A 210 -5.87 6.92 -16.84
C ARG A 210 -6.40 5.89 -17.84
N ALA A 211 -5.57 5.43 -18.78
CA ALA A 211 -5.94 4.42 -19.76
C ALA A 211 -6.04 2.99 -19.19
N ARG A 212 -5.58 2.80 -17.94
CA ARG A 212 -5.56 1.51 -17.24
C ARG A 212 -6.71 1.40 -16.22
N LEU A 213 -7.36 2.52 -15.91
CA LEU A 213 -8.46 2.63 -14.97
C LEU A 213 -9.80 2.44 -15.71
N GLY A 214 -10.73 1.79 -15.03
CA GLY A 214 -12.13 1.68 -15.44
C GLY A 214 -12.98 2.82 -14.86
N PRO A 215 -14.27 2.58 -14.60
CA PRO A 215 -15.16 3.59 -14.03
C PRO A 215 -14.77 3.95 -12.59
N ALA A 216 -15.10 5.18 -12.19
CA ALA A 216 -15.06 5.55 -10.79
C ALA A 216 -16.07 4.72 -9.98
N ALA A 217 -15.58 4.00 -8.96
CA ALA A 217 -16.40 3.24 -8.04
C ALA A 217 -17.06 4.16 -7.01
N LEU A 218 -16.25 5.09 -6.45
CA LEU A 218 -16.70 6.09 -5.49
C LEU A 218 -15.71 7.25 -5.39
N THR A 219 -16.12 8.32 -4.71
CA THR A 219 -15.23 9.41 -4.30
C THR A 219 -15.22 9.49 -2.78
N LEU A 220 -14.05 9.42 -2.18
CA LEU A 220 -13.88 9.59 -0.74
C LEU A 220 -14.18 11.05 -0.35
N THR A 221 -14.78 11.22 0.82
CA THR A 221 -15.11 12.53 1.40
C THR A 221 -14.45 12.68 2.77
N ALA A 222 -14.49 13.89 3.32
CA ALA A 222 -14.00 14.15 4.68
C ALA A 222 -14.66 13.24 5.73
N GLU A 223 -15.91 12.86 5.52
CA GLU A 223 -16.65 11.94 6.41
C GLU A 223 -16.03 10.55 6.43
N HIS A 224 -15.67 10.00 5.26
CA HIS A 224 -15.02 8.70 5.12
C HIS A 224 -13.60 8.68 5.72
N VAL A 225 -12.96 9.84 5.86
CA VAL A 225 -11.64 9.97 6.51
C VAL A 225 -11.74 10.09 8.03
N THR A 226 -12.89 10.48 8.56
CA THR A 226 -13.08 10.72 10.00
C THR A 226 -12.64 9.53 10.87
N PRO A 227 -12.98 8.27 10.56
CA PRO A 227 -12.58 7.11 11.37
C PRO A 227 -11.07 6.89 11.49
N VAL A 228 -10.28 7.35 10.51
CA VAL A 228 -8.82 7.17 10.49
C VAL A 228 -8.06 8.44 10.91
N SER A 229 -8.74 9.49 11.37
CA SER A 229 -8.10 10.79 11.65
C SER A 229 -6.98 10.69 12.67
N SER A 230 -7.17 9.94 13.76
CA SER A 230 -6.13 9.72 14.79
C SER A 230 -4.94 8.93 14.24
N VAL A 231 -5.19 7.99 13.33
CA VAL A 231 -4.15 7.20 12.67
C VAL A 231 -3.27 8.07 11.78
N LEU A 232 -3.86 9.00 11.04
CA LEU A 232 -3.13 9.91 10.14
C LEU A 232 -2.16 10.84 10.90
N ASP A 233 -2.38 11.05 12.19
CA ASP A 233 -1.49 11.86 13.03
C ASP A 233 -0.13 11.19 13.26
N TRP A 234 -0.06 9.87 13.23
CA TRP A 234 1.15 9.13 13.53
C TRP A 234 1.60 8.17 12.43
N HIS A 235 0.71 7.70 11.57
CA HIS A 235 1.06 6.74 10.52
C HIS A 235 2.01 7.35 9.48
N PRO A 236 3.06 6.63 9.04
CA PRO A 236 4.09 7.20 8.18
C PRO A 236 3.73 7.25 6.69
N SER A 237 2.62 6.68 6.27
CA SER A 237 2.24 6.63 4.85
C SER A 237 1.90 8.00 4.31
N GLU A 238 2.65 8.44 3.31
CA GLU A 238 2.41 9.70 2.61
C GLU A 238 1.26 9.57 1.60
N ALA A 239 1.15 8.43 0.91
CA ALA A 239 0.06 8.17 -0.02
C ALA A 239 -1.31 8.18 0.68
N ALA A 240 -1.46 7.45 1.81
CA ALA A 240 -2.69 7.48 2.60
C ALA A 240 -2.98 8.88 3.18
N ALA A 241 -1.93 9.64 3.56
CA ALA A 241 -2.08 11.01 4.04
C ALA A 241 -2.58 11.95 2.92
N MET A 242 -2.04 11.85 1.71
CA MET A 242 -2.48 12.65 0.56
C MET A 242 -3.87 12.25 0.07
N LEU A 243 -4.21 10.95 0.10
CA LEU A 243 -5.57 10.47 -0.18
C LEU A 243 -6.58 11.12 0.79
N ALA A 244 -6.29 11.09 2.08
CA ALA A 244 -7.12 11.73 3.10
C ALA A 244 -7.20 13.26 2.94
N ALA A 245 -6.08 13.91 2.63
CA ALA A 245 -6.04 15.35 2.41
C ALA A 245 -6.88 15.77 1.20
N THR A 246 -6.78 15.03 0.08
CA THR A 246 -7.58 15.32 -1.13
C THR A 246 -9.06 15.07 -0.90
N ALA A 247 -9.43 14.04 -0.11
CA ALA A 247 -10.80 13.79 0.32
C ALA A 247 -11.36 14.93 1.22
N ARG A 248 -10.48 15.64 1.93
CA ARG A 248 -10.80 16.85 2.71
C ARG A 248 -10.71 18.15 1.92
N GLY A 249 -10.43 18.07 0.61
CA GLY A 249 -10.40 19.23 -0.28
C GLY A 249 -9.03 19.87 -0.50
N ALA A 250 -7.92 19.30 -0.03
CA ALA A 250 -6.58 19.80 -0.34
C ALA A 250 -6.29 19.70 -1.85
N ARG A 251 -5.75 20.77 -2.42
CA ARG A 251 -5.39 20.86 -3.85
C ARG A 251 -4.08 21.60 -4.02
N GLY A 252 -3.29 21.23 -5.04
CA GLY A 252 -2.02 21.85 -5.36
C GLY A 252 -0.90 20.84 -5.57
N LEU A 253 0.32 21.17 -5.15
CA LEU A 253 1.50 20.28 -5.26
C LEU A 253 2.03 19.93 -3.88
N CYS A 254 2.20 18.65 -3.59
CA CYS A 254 2.74 18.15 -2.33
C CYS A 254 4.16 17.66 -2.50
N GLU A 255 5.09 18.20 -1.71
CA GLU A 255 6.45 17.66 -1.60
C GLU A 255 6.48 16.52 -0.61
N VAL A 256 7.03 15.39 -1.05
CA VAL A 256 7.11 14.15 -0.27
C VAL A 256 8.56 13.78 0.03
N ARG A 257 8.78 12.69 0.76
CA ARG A 257 10.10 12.15 1.12
C ARG A 257 11.12 12.18 -0.02
N ASP A 258 12.40 12.21 0.34
CA ASP A 258 13.55 12.15 -0.57
C ASP A 258 13.60 13.31 -1.59
N ALA A 259 12.82 14.38 -1.38
CA ALA A 259 12.66 15.50 -2.33
C ALA A 259 12.40 15.02 -3.78
N GLY A 260 11.62 13.93 -3.91
CA GLY A 260 11.18 13.41 -5.20
C GLY A 260 10.33 14.40 -5.98
N PRO A 261 9.89 14.05 -7.21
CA PRO A 261 8.94 14.87 -7.94
C PRO A 261 7.72 15.19 -7.08
N PRO A 262 7.23 16.44 -7.07
CA PRO A 262 6.06 16.80 -6.29
C PRO A 262 4.82 16.05 -6.80
N VAL A 263 3.97 15.61 -5.88
CA VAL A 263 2.74 14.89 -6.18
C VAL A 263 1.60 15.88 -6.35
N PRO A 264 0.89 15.88 -7.50
CA PRO A 264 -0.28 16.72 -7.70
C PRO A 264 -1.47 16.27 -6.83
N LEU A 265 -2.01 17.17 -6.04
CA LEU A 265 -3.27 17.00 -5.34
C LEU A 265 -4.40 17.58 -6.20
N THR A 266 -5.16 16.71 -6.85
CA THR A 266 -6.19 17.08 -7.84
C THR A 266 -7.58 16.63 -7.39
N ASP A 267 -8.61 16.93 -8.20
CA ASP A 267 -9.97 16.43 -7.97
C ASP A 267 -10.08 14.91 -8.15
N GLU A 268 -9.14 14.28 -8.83
CA GLU A 268 -9.05 12.82 -8.96
C GLU A 268 -8.39 12.17 -7.73
N GLY A 269 -7.67 12.93 -6.90
CA GLY A 269 -7.00 12.41 -5.72
C GLY A 269 -7.88 11.62 -4.75
N PRO A 270 -9.13 12.01 -4.45
CA PRO A 270 -10.00 11.24 -3.58
C PRO A 270 -10.81 10.16 -4.30
N VAL A 271 -10.65 9.97 -5.61
CA VAL A 271 -11.45 9.01 -6.38
C VAL A 271 -10.86 7.61 -6.27
N VAL A 272 -11.75 6.64 -6.09
CA VAL A 272 -11.45 5.20 -6.16
C VAL A 272 -12.00 4.69 -7.47
N TYR A 273 -11.16 4.08 -8.30
CA TYR A 273 -11.50 3.52 -9.59
C TYR A 273 -11.52 2.01 -9.54
N GLU A 274 -12.40 1.39 -10.31
CA GLU A 274 -12.25 -0.02 -10.64
C GLU A 274 -11.21 -0.19 -11.75
N ALA A 275 -10.50 -1.32 -11.74
CA ALA A 275 -9.63 -1.73 -12.82
C ALA A 275 -9.91 -3.18 -13.19
N ASP A 276 -9.62 -3.54 -14.44
CA ASP A 276 -9.77 -4.92 -14.90
C ASP A 276 -8.60 -5.77 -14.37
N LEU A 277 -8.91 -6.78 -13.56
CA LEU A 277 -7.94 -7.62 -12.88
C LEU A 277 -7.08 -8.44 -13.86
N ASP A 278 -7.70 -9.01 -14.88
CA ASP A 278 -7.02 -9.86 -15.89
C ASP A 278 -6.13 -8.97 -16.80
N ALA A 279 -6.59 -7.76 -17.13
CA ALA A 279 -5.78 -6.79 -17.88
C ALA A 279 -4.60 -6.25 -17.03
N ALA A 280 -4.80 -6.06 -15.73
CA ALA A 280 -3.73 -5.68 -14.80
C ALA A 280 -2.65 -6.77 -14.74
N LEU A 281 -3.03 -8.03 -14.54
CA LEU A 281 -2.09 -9.16 -14.56
C LEU A 281 -1.33 -9.28 -15.89
N THR A 282 -2.05 -9.15 -17.01
CA THR A 282 -1.43 -9.24 -18.35
C THR A 282 -0.38 -8.16 -18.57
N ARG A 283 -0.58 -6.97 -18.00
CA ARG A 283 0.34 -5.84 -18.11
C ARG A 283 1.51 -5.94 -17.13
N ASN A 284 1.25 -6.30 -15.90
CA ASN A 284 2.26 -6.37 -14.85
C ASN A 284 3.14 -7.60 -15.06
N GLN A 285 4.29 -7.37 -15.71
CA GLN A 285 5.24 -8.46 -16.07
C GLN A 285 5.74 -9.19 -14.84
N LEU A 286 5.96 -8.49 -13.71
CA LEU A 286 6.39 -9.11 -12.47
C LEU A 286 5.29 -10.01 -11.91
N ALA A 287 4.05 -9.50 -11.78
CA ALA A 287 2.93 -10.30 -11.30
C ALA A 287 2.71 -11.57 -12.13
N HIS A 288 2.81 -11.43 -13.46
CA HIS A 288 2.69 -12.58 -14.36
C HIS A 288 3.83 -13.61 -14.19
N ALA A 289 5.06 -13.15 -13.97
CA ALA A 289 6.22 -14.04 -13.83
C ALA A 289 6.25 -14.81 -12.50
N ILE A 290 5.64 -14.27 -11.44
CA ILE A 290 5.71 -14.84 -10.10
C ILE A 290 4.55 -15.77 -9.74
N LEU A 291 3.60 -16.03 -10.62
CA LEU A 291 2.39 -16.84 -10.38
C LEU A 291 2.68 -18.21 -9.72
N ALA A 292 3.76 -18.88 -10.12
CA ALA A 292 4.14 -20.21 -9.63
C ALA A 292 5.31 -20.17 -8.63
N THR A 293 5.53 -19.05 -7.93
CA THR A 293 6.59 -18.97 -6.93
C THR A 293 6.17 -19.61 -5.61
N GLU A 294 7.10 -20.39 -5.02
CA GLU A 294 6.90 -21.11 -3.77
C GLU A 294 7.57 -20.44 -2.57
N ASN A 295 8.38 -19.40 -2.82
CA ASN A 295 9.08 -18.67 -1.76
C ASN A 295 9.43 -17.23 -2.18
N LEU A 296 9.66 -16.38 -1.19
CA LEU A 296 9.96 -14.97 -1.40
C LEU A 296 11.28 -14.74 -2.17
N HIS A 297 12.25 -15.63 -2.06
CA HIS A 297 13.52 -15.50 -2.78
C HIS A 297 13.32 -15.59 -4.31
N GLN A 298 12.44 -16.49 -4.78
CA GLN A 298 12.06 -16.56 -6.20
C GLN A 298 11.40 -15.27 -6.65
N VAL A 299 10.51 -14.70 -5.82
CA VAL A 299 9.85 -13.41 -6.11
C VAL A 299 10.89 -12.28 -6.23
N GLU A 300 11.83 -12.18 -5.30
CA GLU A 300 12.95 -11.23 -5.38
C GLU A 300 13.78 -11.41 -6.64
N GLN A 301 14.03 -12.63 -7.07
CA GLN A 301 14.80 -12.93 -8.28
C GLN A 301 14.08 -12.40 -9.52
N HIS A 302 12.79 -12.70 -9.67
CA HIS A 302 11.99 -12.16 -10.77
C HIS A 302 11.92 -10.63 -10.76
N SER A 303 11.82 -10.02 -9.58
CA SER A 303 11.86 -8.56 -9.45
C SER A 303 13.16 -7.96 -10.00
N ARG A 304 14.32 -8.57 -9.68
CA ARG A 304 15.63 -8.13 -10.22
C ARG A 304 15.71 -8.30 -11.74
N GLU A 305 15.16 -9.39 -12.28
CA GLU A 305 15.21 -9.70 -13.72
C GLU A 305 14.29 -8.77 -14.54
N ILE A 306 13.13 -8.41 -14.01
CA ILE A 306 12.09 -7.66 -14.73
C ILE A 306 12.20 -6.16 -14.44
N CYS A 307 12.24 -5.78 -13.16
CA CYS A 307 12.27 -4.38 -12.75
C CYS A 307 13.71 -3.80 -12.67
N GLY A 308 14.74 -4.68 -12.78
CA GLY A 308 16.13 -4.27 -12.65
C GLY A 308 16.59 -4.08 -11.19
N PHE A 309 15.72 -4.28 -10.21
CA PHE A 309 16.01 -4.16 -8.78
C PHE A 309 15.01 -5.01 -7.95
N SER A 310 15.33 -5.17 -6.65
CA SER A 310 14.37 -5.62 -5.65
C SER A 310 14.31 -4.59 -4.53
N GLU A 311 13.11 -4.21 -4.11
CA GLU A 311 12.95 -3.26 -3.00
C GLU A 311 13.53 -3.80 -1.69
N ILE A 312 13.55 -5.13 -1.49
CA ILE A 312 14.21 -5.74 -0.33
C ILE A 312 15.74 -5.56 -0.39
N ASP A 313 16.36 -5.62 -1.58
CA ASP A 313 17.79 -5.33 -1.74
C ASP A 313 18.11 -3.86 -1.48
N TYR A 314 17.23 -2.96 -1.91
CA TYR A 314 17.33 -1.54 -1.58
C TYR A 314 17.28 -1.33 -0.07
N GLU A 315 16.34 -1.98 0.62
CA GLU A 315 16.23 -1.91 2.08
C GLU A 315 17.46 -2.52 2.78
N ARG A 316 17.97 -3.67 2.31
CA ARG A 316 19.22 -4.29 2.82
C ARG A 316 20.39 -3.33 2.70
N THR A 317 20.53 -2.69 1.54
CA THR A 317 21.60 -1.71 1.28
C THR A 317 21.45 -0.51 2.22
N LYS A 318 20.26 0.04 2.34
CA LYS A 318 19.99 1.20 3.19
C LYS A 318 20.18 0.88 4.68
N ALA A 319 19.77 -0.29 5.13
CA ALA A 319 19.96 -0.74 6.52
C ALA A 319 21.43 -1.00 6.88
N SER A 320 22.23 -1.43 5.90
CA SER A 320 23.66 -1.68 6.10
C SER A 320 24.53 -0.41 6.04
N TRP A 321 23.99 0.72 5.66
CA TRP A 321 24.76 1.96 5.50
C TRP A 321 25.14 2.52 6.88
N PRO A 322 26.47 2.53 7.23
CA PRO A 322 26.95 3.07 8.49
C PRO A 322 26.98 4.60 8.41
N GLY A 323 25.84 5.25 8.52
CA GLY A 323 25.92 6.72 8.44
C GLY A 323 24.65 7.43 8.05
N SER A 324 23.51 7.05 8.61
CA SER A 324 22.58 8.10 8.97
C SER A 324 23.36 9.04 9.89
N ARG A 325 23.58 10.29 9.47
CA ARG A 325 24.08 11.33 10.38
C ARG A 325 23.33 11.18 11.69
N PRO A 326 24.00 11.25 12.86
CA PRO A 326 23.26 11.21 14.11
C PRO A 326 22.14 12.22 14.02
N ALA A 327 20.92 11.77 14.30
CA ALA A 327 19.75 12.64 14.23
C ALA A 327 20.04 13.91 15.04
N GLN A 328 19.77 15.06 14.44
CA GLN A 328 19.93 16.35 15.14
C GLN A 328 18.98 16.35 16.33
N LYS A 329 19.39 16.99 17.41
CA LYS A 329 18.49 17.24 18.54
C LYS A 329 17.44 18.25 18.08
N LEU A 330 16.17 17.95 18.34
CA LEU A 330 15.09 18.89 18.07
C LEU A 330 15.29 20.13 18.96
N ASP A 331 15.66 21.25 18.35
CA ASP A 331 15.75 22.56 18.94
C ASP A 331 14.65 23.43 18.34
N PRO A 332 13.68 23.92 19.12
CA PRO A 332 12.52 24.63 18.61
C PRO A 332 12.85 25.87 17.79
N GLU A 333 13.80 26.71 18.23
CA GLU A 333 14.16 27.94 17.51
C GLU A 333 14.85 27.61 16.19
N HIS A 334 15.76 26.65 16.20
CA HIS A 334 16.45 26.21 14.99
C HIS A 334 15.49 25.57 13.98
N VAL A 335 14.58 24.72 14.45
CA VAL A 335 13.57 24.07 13.58
C VAL A 335 12.64 25.10 12.95
N LEU A 336 12.19 26.11 13.69
CA LEU A 336 11.32 27.16 13.14
C LEU A 336 12.06 28.01 12.10
N HIS A 337 13.35 28.28 12.29
CA HIS A 337 14.16 28.96 11.28
C HIS A 337 14.33 28.10 10.02
N GLN A 338 14.64 26.80 10.17
CA GLN A 338 14.72 25.87 9.03
C GLN A 338 13.38 25.76 8.30
N LEU A 339 12.25 25.85 9.02
CA LEU A 339 10.91 25.84 8.42
C LEU A 339 10.72 27.08 7.53
N ASP A 340 11.12 28.29 7.99
CA ASP A 340 11.04 29.51 7.18
C ASP A 340 11.84 29.39 5.88
N GLU A 341 13.05 28.85 5.95
CA GLU A 341 13.90 28.60 4.78
C GLU A 341 13.28 27.56 3.83
N PHE A 342 12.80 26.46 4.38
CA PHE A 342 12.12 25.41 3.61
C PHE A 342 10.88 25.95 2.90
N GLU A 343 10.04 26.72 3.59
CA GLU A 343 8.84 27.31 3.02
C GLU A 343 9.14 28.31 1.91
N ALA A 344 10.19 29.10 2.06
CA ALA A 344 10.62 30.06 1.03
C ALA A 344 11.09 29.32 -0.24
N ASP A 345 11.92 28.27 -0.10
CA ASP A 345 12.39 27.44 -1.21
C ASP A 345 11.22 26.70 -1.88
N ALA A 346 10.37 26.02 -1.11
CA ALA A 346 9.24 25.26 -1.60
C ALA A 346 8.25 26.14 -2.40
N ARG A 347 7.95 27.35 -1.91
CA ARG A 347 7.14 28.32 -2.64
C ARG A 347 7.75 28.72 -3.98
N GLY A 348 9.08 28.91 -4.02
CA GLY A 348 9.83 29.20 -5.27
C GLY A 348 9.66 28.10 -6.33
N ARG A 349 9.39 26.87 -5.90
CA ARG A 349 9.11 25.69 -6.74
C ARG A 349 7.61 25.42 -6.98
N GLY A 350 6.73 26.28 -6.48
CA GLY A 350 5.27 26.12 -6.62
C GLY A 350 4.66 25.05 -5.72
N ILE A 351 5.39 24.58 -4.69
CA ILE A 351 4.89 23.62 -3.71
C ILE A 351 3.92 24.32 -2.77
N THR A 352 2.76 23.68 -2.56
CA THR A 352 1.68 24.20 -1.70
C THR A 352 1.50 23.40 -0.42
N HIS A 353 1.95 22.16 -0.40
CA HIS A 353 1.83 21.24 0.73
C HIS A 353 3.09 20.42 0.91
N THR A 354 3.29 19.93 2.13
CA THR A 354 4.32 18.92 2.40
C THR A 354 3.84 17.98 3.51
N THR A 355 4.52 16.83 3.64
CA THR A 355 4.24 15.86 4.70
C THR A 355 5.12 16.09 5.91
N PHE A 356 4.66 15.71 7.11
CA PHE A 356 5.51 15.73 8.31
C PHE A 356 6.73 14.81 8.18
N ARG A 357 6.63 13.76 7.37
CA ARG A 357 7.78 12.90 7.06
C ARG A 357 8.83 13.68 6.28
N ARG A 358 8.44 14.41 5.24
CA ARG A 358 9.36 15.23 4.45
C ARG A 358 10.02 16.34 5.29
N LEU A 359 9.25 17.00 6.16
CA LEU A 359 9.81 18.02 7.08
C LEU A 359 10.83 17.39 8.05
N THR A 360 10.53 16.21 8.59
CA THR A 360 11.46 15.48 9.48
C THR A 360 12.79 15.20 8.77
N GLU A 361 12.74 14.76 7.52
CA GLU A 361 13.93 14.53 6.68
C GLU A 361 14.67 15.84 6.36
N ALA A 362 13.94 16.86 5.95
CA ALA A 362 14.52 18.17 5.57
C ALA A 362 15.30 18.82 6.72
N PHE A 363 14.81 18.65 7.94
CA PHE A 363 15.44 19.20 9.14
C PHE A 363 16.47 18.24 9.77
N GLY A 364 16.80 17.13 9.10
CA GLY A 364 17.80 16.17 9.60
C GLY A 364 17.42 15.49 10.91
N LEU A 365 16.12 15.43 11.22
CA LEU A 365 15.58 14.79 12.42
C LEU A 365 15.43 13.28 12.21
N GLY A 366 15.49 12.50 13.28
CA GLY A 366 15.21 11.08 13.26
C GLY A 366 13.71 10.79 13.15
N GLY A 367 13.34 9.63 12.60
CA GLY A 367 11.93 9.24 12.46
C GLY A 367 11.16 9.20 13.79
N ASN A 368 11.84 8.89 14.89
CA ASN A 368 11.30 8.94 16.25
C ASN A 368 10.95 10.34 16.73
N GLN A 369 11.53 11.40 16.14
CA GLN A 369 11.27 12.81 16.48
C GLN A 369 10.12 13.43 15.65
N ARG A 370 9.53 12.68 14.73
CA ARG A 370 8.44 13.17 13.86
C ARG A 370 7.24 13.67 14.65
N GLN A 371 6.86 12.98 15.74
CA GLN A 371 5.74 13.39 16.58
C GLN A 371 6.06 14.66 17.37
N ASP A 372 7.28 14.79 17.84
CA ASP A 372 7.73 16.01 18.56
C ASP A 372 7.78 17.20 17.59
N LEU A 373 8.27 17.00 16.36
CA LEU A 373 8.22 18.00 15.31
C LEU A 373 6.79 18.43 15.02
N ARG A 374 5.90 17.45 14.80
CA ARG A 374 4.48 17.74 14.56
C ARG A 374 3.87 18.55 15.71
N ALA A 375 4.09 18.16 16.94
CA ALA A 375 3.60 18.89 18.11
C ALA A 375 4.15 20.32 18.18
N LEU A 376 5.44 20.52 17.91
CA LEU A 376 6.05 21.84 17.83
C LEU A 376 5.39 22.72 16.76
N LEU A 377 5.22 22.21 15.55
CA LEU A 377 4.65 22.96 14.44
C LEU A 377 3.18 23.32 14.66
N LEU A 378 2.38 22.37 15.20
CA LEU A 378 0.97 22.61 15.53
C LEU A 378 0.79 23.66 16.63
N ASN A 379 1.73 23.72 17.59
CA ASN A 379 1.70 24.74 18.64
C ASN A 379 2.15 26.12 18.14
N SER A 380 3.07 26.15 17.16
CA SER A 380 3.68 27.38 16.67
C SER A 380 2.89 28.04 15.53
N ARG A 381 2.31 27.23 14.61
CA ARG A 381 1.59 27.70 13.40
C ARG A 381 0.40 26.79 13.10
N PRO A 382 -0.60 26.71 13.99
CA PRO A 382 -1.74 25.81 13.83
C PRO A 382 -2.55 26.06 12.54
N GLU A 383 -2.54 27.30 12.04
CA GLU A 383 -3.23 27.72 10.80
C GLU A 383 -2.67 27.08 9.53
N GLN A 384 -1.43 26.61 9.56
CA GLN A 384 -0.81 25.90 8.44
C GLN A 384 -1.11 24.40 8.44
N HIS A 385 -1.74 23.88 9.48
CA HIS A 385 -2.13 22.47 9.54
C HIS A 385 -3.40 22.22 8.74
N GLN A 386 -3.25 21.75 7.52
CA GLN A 386 -4.35 21.21 6.72
C GLN A 386 -4.33 19.69 6.80
N ALA A 387 -4.84 19.17 7.91
CA ALA A 387 -4.70 17.76 8.31
C ALA A 387 -4.98 16.77 7.17
N PRO A 388 -4.10 15.78 6.94
CA PRO A 388 -2.89 15.45 7.70
C PRO A 388 -1.60 16.11 7.18
N LEU A 389 -1.69 17.05 6.23
CA LEU A 389 -0.55 17.72 5.60
C LEU A 389 -0.22 19.05 6.27
N TRP A 390 0.97 19.55 5.98
CA TRP A 390 1.40 20.90 6.28
C TRP A 390 1.22 21.77 5.04
N HIS A 391 0.41 22.83 5.16
CA HIS A 391 0.17 23.80 4.09
C HIS A 391 1.26 24.87 4.08
N LEU A 392 1.76 25.16 2.91
CA LEU A 392 2.76 26.21 2.67
C LEU A 392 2.02 27.44 2.09
N PRO A 393 1.80 28.48 2.90
CA PRO A 393 1.00 29.63 2.44
C PRO A 393 1.66 30.31 1.25
N SER A 394 0.86 30.72 0.27
CA SER A 394 1.31 31.58 -0.81
C SER A 394 1.84 32.87 -0.18
N GLY A 395 3.02 33.34 -0.61
CA GLY A 395 3.55 34.61 -0.11
C GLY A 395 2.55 35.75 -0.32
N ALA A 396 2.42 36.59 0.69
CA ALA A 396 1.62 37.80 0.62
C ALA A 396 2.19 38.79 -0.39
#